data_7bbdedcb53e67bd4939d82dc7938d9be
#
_entry.id   7bbdedcb53e67bd4939d82dc7938d9be
#
_cell.length_a   1.000
_cell.length_b   1.000
_cell.length_c   1.000
_cell.angle_alpha   90.00
_cell.angle_beta   90.00
_cell.angle_gamma   90.00
#
_symmetry.space_group_name_H-M   'P 1'
#
loop_
_entity.id
_entity.type
_entity.pdbx_description
1 polymer ?
#
loop_
_entity_poly.entity_id
_entity_poly.type
_entity_poly.pdbx_seq_one_letter_code
_entity_poly.pdbx_strand_id
1 'polypeptide(L)'
;MTTTGALGGRWRATITEWGGIEPWRDEPALQWHVAADDRWHSPENEAAVRQTRPGGAPVTETRVRIPNGDAVQRVYSVPDHGGLTVIEVENESPLPIAVAFTHGRLLSARPGSAAIEGIVLPEGSVVFPVGHHSTLTVALSHDGRGAGVLPTNLPTATGVARGWTAMSDRASRLVLPDESIADRVVAERCELALAGPVHPDDDAVSFLLGVAQLVRMGEQPEPWLPDAAAAAEHAARAGANDWALPLALQAADSVFVAAGDRRASRDLAAVRRRVANVATVLPESAPTDPARYLTWVEARLAVPVDGGAALLPAGLPPSWTGANFEVYGLPTGGANSVSFAVRWHGERPAVLWEQTGEPLLLSAPEVAPAWKSADSKGEALWPAPAGVAPVVDGFAADAGDGGSFS
;
A
#
# COMPACT_ATOMS: atom_id res chain seq x y z
N MET A 1 -5.15 -1.37 -13.40
CA MET A 1 -5.26 0.12 -13.45
C MET A 1 -4.85 0.69 -12.11
N THR A 2 -4.13 1.82 -12.10
CA THR A 2 -3.55 2.43 -10.89
C THR A 2 -3.83 3.92 -10.89
N THR A 3 -4.20 4.49 -9.74
CA THR A 3 -4.38 5.94 -9.61
C THR A 3 -3.04 6.64 -9.43
N THR A 4 -2.84 7.77 -10.10
CA THR A 4 -1.72 8.70 -9.87
C THR A 4 -2.23 10.10 -9.55
N GLY A 5 -1.45 10.83 -8.78
CA GLY A 5 -1.75 12.19 -8.35
C GLY A 5 -0.80 12.65 -7.25
N ALA A 6 -0.70 13.94 -7.02
CA ALA A 6 0.08 14.48 -5.92
C ALA A 6 -0.74 14.48 -4.63
N LEU A 7 -0.12 14.16 -3.50
CA LEU A 7 -0.76 14.24 -2.19
C LEU A 7 -1.24 15.68 -1.93
N GLY A 8 -2.49 15.84 -1.46
CA GLY A 8 -3.12 17.13 -1.25
C GLY A 8 -3.53 17.88 -2.53
N GLY A 9 -3.14 17.42 -3.71
CA GLY A 9 -3.60 17.94 -5.00
C GLY A 9 -5.04 17.50 -5.31
N ARG A 10 -5.66 18.14 -6.31
CA ARG A 10 -7.01 17.77 -6.81
C ARG A 10 -6.97 17.02 -8.15
N TRP A 11 -5.85 17.08 -8.85
CA TRP A 11 -5.68 16.41 -10.12
C TRP A 11 -5.41 14.92 -9.88
N ARG A 12 -6.10 14.08 -10.64
CA ARG A 12 -5.97 12.61 -10.61
C ARG A 12 -6.02 12.07 -12.01
N ALA A 13 -5.34 10.95 -12.23
CA ALA A 13 -5.43 10.19 -13.45
C ALA A 13 -5.34 8.69 -13.15
N THR A 14 -5.87 7.89 -14.04
CA THR A 14 -5.70 6.45 -14.07
C THR A 14 -4.52 6.11 -14.99
N ILE A 15 -3.62 5.26 -14.54
CA ILE A 15 -2.61 4.64 -15.38
C ILE A 15 -3.17 3.31 -15.89
N THR A 16 -3.25 3.16 -17.21
CA THR A 16 -3.73 1.93 -17.85
C THR A 16 -2.70 0.80 -17.72
N GLU A 17 -3.09 -0.43 -18.00
CA GLU A 17 -2.22 -1.61 -17.93
C GLU A 17 -1.00 -1.55 -18.86
N TRP A 18 -1.04 -0.69 -19.86
CA TRP A 18 0.05 -0.43 -20.81
C TRP A 18 0.72 0.93 -20.63
N GLY A 19 0.48 1.62 -19.51
CA GLY A 19 1.17 2.86 -19.14
C GLY A 19 0.58 4.15 -19.75
N GLY A 20 -0.59 4.07 -20.40
CA GLY A 20 -1.35 5.25 -20.79
C GLY A 20 -1.84 6.02 -19.56
N ILE A 21 -1.97 7.34 -19.66
CA ILE A 21 -2.43 8.21 -18.58
C ILE A 21 -3.80 8.78 -18.97
N GLU A 22 -4.81 8.49 -18.18
CA GLU A 22 -6.21 8.93 -18.38
C GLU A 22 -6.61 9.87 -17.23
N PRO A 23 -6.57 11.20 -17.44
CA PRO A 23 -7.02 12.16 -16.44
C PRO A 23 -8.50 11.98 -16.10
N TRP A 24 -8.86 12.16 -14.82
CA TRP A 24 -10.28 12.07 -14.37
C TRP A 24 -11.14 13.27 -14.75
N ARG A 25 -10.53 14.29 -15.35
CA ARG A 25 -11.21 15.50 -15.87
C ARG A 25 -11.21 15.49 -17.39
N ASP A 26 -11.88 16.46 -18.00
CA ASP A 26 -11.95 16.65 -19.46
C ASP A 26 -10.58 17.08 -20.04
N GLU A 27 -9.58 16.27 -19.85
CA GLU A 27 -8.25 16.41 -20.45
C GLU A 27 -7.99 15.19 -21.36
N PRO A 28 -7.25 15.37 -22.46
CA PRO A 28 -6.98 14.25 -23.37
C PRO A 28 -6.11 13.21 -22.68
N ALA A 29 -6.42 11.95 -22.90
CA ALA A 29 -5.58 10.84 -22.50
C ALA A 29 -4.23 10.89 -23.21
N LEU A 30 -3.16 10.57 -22.49
CA LEU A 30 -1.81 10.50 -23.03
C LEU A 30 -1.43 9.04 -23.23
N GLN A 31 -1.23 8.65 -24.50
CA GLN A 31 -0.63 7.36 -24.86
C GLN A 31 0.82 7.55 -25.26
N TRP A 32 1.59 6.49 -25.21
CA TRP A 32 2.99 6.49 -25.61
C TRP A 32 3.29 5.33 -26.54
N HIS A 33 4.27 5.53 -27.42
CA HIS A 33 4.71 4.55 -28.41
C HIS A 33 6.21 4.61 -28.53
N VAL A 34 6.83 3.50 -28.88
CA VAL A 34 8.31 3.39 -28.98
C VAL A 34 8.67 2.92 -30.39
N ALA A 35 9.48 3.70 -31.11
CA ALA A 35 10.13 3.24 -32.32
C ALA A 35 11.50 2.66 -31.94
N ALA A 36 11.70 1.40 -32.23
CA ALA A 36 12.99 0.72 -32.12
C ALA A 36 13.54 0.38 -33.51
N ASP A 37 14.63 -0.37 -33.59
CA ASP A 37 15.31 -0.72 -34.85
C ASP A 37 14.42 -1.54 -35.81
N ASP A 38 13.45 -2.28 -35.27
CA ASP A 38 12.55 -3.15 -36.04
C ASP A 38 11.26 -2.44 -36.50
N ARG A 39 10.59 -1.72 -35.61
CA ARG A 39 9.27 -1.12 -35.84
C ARG A 39 8.82 -0.18 -34.74
N TRP A 40 7.64 0.39 -34.91
CA TRP A 40 6.91 1.02 -33.80
C TRP A 40 6.23 -0.03 -32.92
N HIS A 41 6.39 0.12 -31.61
CA HIS A 41 5.72 -0.63 -30.57
C HIS A 41 4.66 0.25 -29.93
N SER A 42 3.41 -0.17 -30.01
CA SER A 42 2.29 0.44 -29.27
C SER A 42 1.99 -0.45 -28.09
N PRO A 43 2.25 -0.03 -26.84
CA PRO A 43 2.16 -0.91 -25.66
C PRO A 43 0.82 -1.62 -25.53
N GLU A 44 -0.28 -0.97 -25.88
CA GLU A 44 -1.64 -1.57 -25.88
C GLU A 44 -1.79 -2.78 -26.81
N ASN A 45 -0.92 -2.89 -27.83
CA ASN A 45 -0.96 -3.96 -28.84
C ASN A 45 0.19 -4.96 -28.67
N GLU A 46 1.05 -4.77 -27.66
CA GLU A 46 2.19 -5.66 -27.41
C GLU A 46 1.81 -6.79 -26.45
N ALA A 47 2.08 -8.02 -26.83
CA ALA A 47 1.75 -9.19 -26.02
C ALA A 47 2.59 -9.33 -24.74
N ALA A 48 3.73 -8.65 -24.66
CA ALA A 48 4.72 -8.80 -23.60
C ALA A 48 4.91 -7.51 -22.76
N VAL A 49 3.85 -6.74 -22.56
CA VAL A 49 3.89 -5.61 -21.61
C VAL A 49 3.82 -6.13 -20.19
N ARG A 50 4.68 -5.60 -19.34
CA ARG A 50 4.70 -5.89 -17.90
C ARG A 50 4.60 -4.60 -17.12
N GLN A 51 3.69 -4.56 -16.19
CA GLN A 51 3.51 -3.41 -15.31
C GLN A 51 3.67 -3.81 -13.85
N THR A 52 4.41 -3.01 -13.09
CA THR A 52 4.66 -3.21 -11.66
C THR A 52 4.52 -1.90 -10.90
N ARG A 53 4.31 -2.02 -9.57
CA ARG A 53 4.34 -0.91 -8.61
C ARG A 53 5.34 -1.26 -7.53
N PRO A 54 6.60 -0.83 -7.65
CA PRO A 54 7.63 -1.16 -6.67
C PRO A 54 7.23 -0.74 -5.25
N GLY A 55 7.21 -1.70 -4.31
CA GLY A 55 6.81 -1.49 -2.93
C GLY A 55 5.39 -0.96 -2.73
N GLY A 56 4.48 -1.19 -3.70
CA GLY A 56 3.09 -0.73 -3.63
C GLY A 56 2.88 0.79 -3.79
N ALA A 57 3.93 1.60 -3.82
CA ALA A 57 3.82 3.06 -3.97
C ALA A 57 3.20 3.46 -5.31
N PRO A 58 2.58 4.67 -5.45
CA PRO A 58 1.97 5.12 -6.70
C PRO A 58 3.04 5.60 -7.71
N VAL A 59 4.02 4.77 -7.93
CA VAL A 59 5.04 4.84 -8.98
C VAL A 59 4.82 3.61 -9.87
N THR A 60 4.29 3.83 -11.06
CA THR A 60 3.99 2.75 -12.00
C THR A 60 5.13 2.59 -12.98
N GLU A 61 5.69 1.39 -13.06
CA GLU A 61 6.70 1.02 -14.03
C GLU A 61 6.07 0.09 -15.09
N THR A 62 6.12 0.52 -16.36
CA THR A 62 5.61 -0.24 -17.51
C THR A 62 6.78 -0.57 -18.44
N ARG A 63 7.02 -1.86 -18.70
CA ARG A 63 8.09 -2.37 -19.56
C ARG A 63 7.54 -2.90 -20.87
N VAL A 64 8.09 -2.41 -21.96
CA VAL A 64 7.80 -2.87 -23.31
C VAL A 64 9.06 -3.50 -23.89
N ARG A 65 8.94 -4.74 -24.35
CA ARG A 65 10.05 -5.45 -24.99
C ARG A 65 10.34 -4.86 -26.36
N ILE A 66 11.60 -4.48 -26.57
CA ILE A 66 12.15 -4.03 -27.84
C ILE A 66 13.39 -4.86 -28.19
N PRO A 67 13.97 -4.77 -29.42
CA PRO A 67 15.16 -5.52 -29.77
C PRO A 67 16.32 -5.24 -28.78
N ASN A 68 16.88 -6.33 -28.25
CA ASN A 68 18.03 -6.34 -27.33
C ASN A 68 17.86 -5.59 -26.01
N GLY A 69 16.63 -5.29 -25.56
CA GLY A 69 16.38 -4.63 -24.30
C GLY A 69 14.91 -4.36 -24.02
N ASP A 70 14.65 -3.48 -23.09
CA ASP A 70 13.31 -2.99 -22.78
C ASP A 70 13.28 -1.46 -22.88
N ALA A 71 12.15 -0.90 -23.28
CA ALA A 71 11.79 0.48 -23.01
C ALA A 71 10.97 0.50 -21.72
N VAL A 72 11.45 1.26 -20.72
CA VAL A 72 10.88 1.28 -19.38
C VAL A 72 10.27 2.64 -19.09
N GLN A 73 8.96 2.73 -19.04
CA GLN A 73 8.25 3.93 -18.63
C GLN A 73 8.01 3.89 -17.11
N ARG A 74 8.34 5.00 -16.42
CA ARG A 74 7.94 5.24 -15.02
C ARG A 74 7.03 6.45 -14.96
N VAL A 75 5.87 6.30 -14.32
CA VAL A 75 4.90 7.39 -14.12
C VAL A 75 4.68 7.59 -12.64
N TYR A 76 4.84 8.83 -12.20
CA TYR A 76 4.60 9.24 -10.80
C TYR A 76 4.27 10.72 -10.72
N SER A 77 3.62 11.13 -9.62
CA SER A 77 3.22 12.54 -9.45
C SER A 77 3.96 13.19 -8.29
N VAL A 78 4.27 14.48 -8.45
CA VAL A 78 4.91 15.32 -7.44
C VAL A 78 4.10 16.60 -7.21
N PRO A 79 4.07 17.15 -5.98
CA PRO A 79 3.34 18.37 -5.66
C PRO A 79 4.05 19.66 -6.16
N ASP A 80 5.31 19.53 -6.54
CA ASP A 80 6.15 20.65 -6.98
C ASP A 80 5.53 21.37 -8.19
N HIS A 81 5.79 22.67 -8.29
CA HIS A 81 5.37 23.53 -9.40
C HIS A 81 3.84 23.53 -9.69
N GLY A 82 3.03 23.34 -8.66
CA GLY A 82 1.56 23.30 -8.80
C GLY A 82 1.00 21.90 -9.09
N GLY A 83 1.86 20.90 -9.02
CA GLY A 83 1.57 19.50 -9.30
C GLY A 83 1.97 19.10 -10.72
N LEU A 84 2.77 18.05 -10.80
CA LEU A 84 3.23 17.47 -12.05
C LEU A 84 3.08 15.95 -12.01
N THR A 85 2.67 15.34 -13.12
CA THR A 85 2.86 13.91 -13.36
C THR A 85 4.09 13.74 -14.23
N VAL A 86 5.15 13.22 -13.64
CA VAL A 86 6.44 12.98 -14.28
C VAL A 86 6.38 11.64 -15.01
N ILE A 87 6.90 11.62 -16.23
CA ILE A 87 7.01 10.44 -17.08
C ILE A 87 8.47 10.31 -17.47
N GLU A 88 9.11 9.26 -17.00
CA GLU A 88 10.45 8.88 -17.39
C GLU A 88 10.35 7.71 -18.35
N VAL A 89 11.08 7.77 -19.48
CA VAL A 89 11.24 6.62 -20.38
C VAL A 89 12.72 6.31 -20.52
N GLU A 90 13.12 5.21 -19.93
CA GLU A 90 14.48 4.68 -19.98
C GLU A 90 14.63 3.69 -21.14
N ASN A 91 15.69 3.85 -21.92
CA ASN A 91 16.07 2.93 -22.96
C ASN A 91 17.14 1.97 -22.44
N GLU A 92 16.79 0.73 -22.15
CA GLU A 92 17.72 -0.33 -21.73
C GLU A 92 18.40 -1.05 -22.91
N SER A 93 18.10 -0.67 -24.17
CA SER A 93 18.70 -1.28 -25.35
C SER A 93 20.03 -0.60 -25.75
N PRO A 94 20.90 -1.31 -26.48
CA PRO A 94 22.16 -0.75 -26.98
C PRO A 94 22.01 0.24 -28.14
N LEU A 95 20.81 0.36 -28.73
CA LEU A 95 20.52 1.25 -29.84
C LEU A 95 19.62 2.41 -29.41
N PRO A 96 19.74 3.58 -30.06
CA PRO A 96 18.81 4.68 -29.84
C PRO A 96 17.37 4.28 -30.19
N ILE A 97 16.40 4.83 -29.48
CA ILE A 97 14.97 4.70 -29.78
C ILE A 97 14.34 6.07 -29.95
N ALA A 98 13.10 6.10 -30.46
CA ALA A 98 12.27 7.30 -30.39
C ALA A 98 11.00 7.00 -29.61
N VAL A 99 10.58 7.96 -28.79
CA VAL A 99 9.35 7.86 -27.97
C VAL A 99 8.36 8.90 -28.46
N ALA A 100 7.18 8.45 -28.88
CA ALA A 100 6.08 9.32 -29.26
C ALA A 100 5.03 9.40 -28.15
N PHE A 101 4.45 10.59 -27.99
CA PHE A 101 3.28 10.82 -27.14
C PHE A 101 2.14 11.40 -27.98
N THR A 102 0.91 11.00 -27.69
CA THR A 102 -0.28 11.33 -28.48
C THR A 102 -0.70 12.80 -28.46
N HIS A 103 -0.08 13.63 -27.62
CA HIS A 103 -0.21 15.10 -27.68
C HIS A 103 1.01 15.79 -27.10
N GLY A 104 1.23 17.04 -27.53
CA GLY A 104 2.37 17.85 -27.15
C GLY A 104 2.18 18.76 -25.92
N ARG A 105 1.14 18.52 -25.09
CA ARG A 105 0.91 19.26 -23.85
C ARG A 105 1.85 18.78 -22.73
N LEU A 106 3.14 18.75 -23.00
CA LEU A 106 4.18 18.21 -22.14
C LEU A 106 5.21 19.27 -21.81
N LEU A 107 5.65 19.30 -20.57
CA LEU A 107 6.86 19.97 -20.16
C LEU A 107 8.05 19.06 -20.50
N SER A 108 9.07 19.59 -21.13
CA SER A 108 10.26 18.83 -21.52
C SER A 108 11.51 19.71 -21.51
N ALA A 109 12.70 19.11 -21.33
CA ALA A 109 13.96 19.83 -21.37
C ALA A 109 14.33 20.28 -22.80
N ARG A 110 13.78 19.61 -23.81
CA ARG A 110 13.98 19.90 -25.24
C ARG A 110 12.65 19.82 -25.95
N PRO A 111 12.37 20.65 -26.96
CA PRO A 111 11.15 20.52 -27.75
C PRO A 111 11.12 19.14 -28.42
N GLY A 112 9.92 18.60 -28.56
CA GLY A 112 9.71 17.39 -29.37
C GLY A 112 10.19 17.68 -30.81
N SER A 113 10.97 16.77 -31.34
CA SER A 113 11.53 16.91 -32.68
C SER A 113 10.99 15.83 -33.58
N ALA A 114 10.72 16.18 -34.80
CA ALA A 114 10.66 15.27 -35.93
C ALA A 114 9.28 14.83 -36.44
N ALA A 115 9.31 14.64 -37.77
CA ALA A 115 8.26 13.98 -38.51
C ALA A 115 8.02 12.57 -37.95
N ILE A 116 6.75 12.19 -37.85
CA ILE A 116 6.34 10.84 -37.44
C ILE A 116 6.19 10.05 -38.73
N GLU A 117 7.05 9.06 -38.93
CA GLU A 117 7.03 8.17 -40.07
C GLU A 117 6.78 6.73 -39.62
N GLY A 118 6.03 5.96 -40.38
CA GLY A 118 5.79 4.53 -40.12
C GLY A 118 4.72 4.21 -39.05
N ILE A 119 4.08 5.22 -38.48
CA ILE A 119 2.91 5.06 -37.58
C ILE A 119 1.92 6.20 -37.83
N VAL A 120 0.63 5.90 -37.65
CA VAL A 120 -0.45 6.91 -37.68
C VAL A 120 -0.78 7.30 -36.23
N LEU A 121 -0.50 8.53 -35.86
CA LEU A 121 -0.79 9.08 -34.53
C LEU A 121 -1.76 10.27 -34.64
N PRO A 122 -2.47 10.62 -33.56
CA PRO A 122 -3.31 11.81 -33.52
C PRO A 122 -2.57 13.09 -33.87
N GLU A 123 -3.30 14.06 -34.41
CA GLU A 123 -2.76 15.40 -34.65
C GLU A 123 -2.26 16.03 -33.32
N GLY A 124 -1.10 16.66 -33.34
CA GLY A 124 -0.46 17.24 -32.16
C GLY A 124 0.42 16.27 -31.39
N SER A 125 0.58 15.03 -31.85
CA SER A 125 1.56 14.10 -31.29
C SER A 125 2.98 14.63 -31.41
N VAL A 126 3.84 14.28 -30.46
CA VAL A 126 5.25 14.70 -30.39
C VAL A 126 6.17 13.51 -30.22
N VAL A 127 7.37 13.60 -30.80
CA VAL A 127 8.40 12.54 -30.73
C VAL A 127 9.67 13.06 -30.14
N PHE A 128 10.27 12.26 -29.27
CA PHE A 128 11.55 12.53 -28.62
C PHE A 128 12.55 11.41 -28.90
N PRO A 129 13.78 11.73 -29.36
CA PRO A 129 14.84 10.75 -29.47
C PRO A 129 15.39 10.42 -28.07
N VAL A 130 15.65 9.12 -27.81
CA VAL A 130 16.24 8.63 -26.57
C VAL A 130 17.47 7.80 -26.91
N GLY A 131 18.64 8.27 -26.50
CA GLY A 131 19.91 7.57 -26.73
C GLY A 131 19.94 6.20 -26.03
N HIS A 132 20.91 5.36 -26.40
CA HIS A 132 21.17 4.11 -25.70
C HIS A 132 21.50 4.37 -24.22
N HIS A 133 20.98 3.54 -23.33
CA HIS A 133 21.15 3.67 -21.88
C HIS A 133 20.89 5.09 -21.34
N SER A 134 19.91 5.77 -21.92
CA SER A 134 19.50 7.13 -21.55
C SER A 134 18.05 7.19 -21.13
N THR A 135 17.69 8.23 -20.39
CA THR A 135 16.32 8.46 -19.93
C THR A 135 15.80 9.77 -20.50
N LEU A 136 14.62 9.72 -21.10
CA LEU A 136 13.79 10.87 -21.41
C LEU A 136 12.94 11.19 -20.19
N THR A 137 12.92 12.46 -19.77
CA THR A 137 11.96 12.92 -18.74
C THR A 137 11.08 14.00 -19.30
N VAL A 138 9.76 13.81 -19.19
CA VAL A 138 8.74 14.81 -19.53
C VAL A 138 7.70 14.85 -18.39
N ALA A 139 6.84 15.87 -18.37
CA ALA A 139 5.80 15.94 -17.36
C ALA A 139 4.49 16.53 -17.89
N LEU A 140 3.37 16.07 -17.35
CA LEU A 140 2.05 16.71 -17.45
C LEU A 140 1.87 17.68 -16.27
N SER A 141 1.43 18.90 -16.57
CA SER A 141 1.10 19.88 -15.54
C SER A 141 -0.34 19.71 -15.08
N HIS A 142 -0.57 19.68 -13.77
CA HIS A 142 -1.89 19.54 -13.16
C HIS A 142 -2.74 20.81 -13.22
N ASP A 143 -2.14 21.95 -13.53
CA ASP A 143 -2.83 23.24 -13.67
C ASP A 143 -3.25 23.54 -15.13
N GLY A 144 -3.13 22.58 -16.02
CA GLY A 144 -3.53 22.70 -17.43
C GLY A 144 -2.59 23.56 -18.27
N ARG A 145 -1.40 23.94 -17.78
CA ARG A 145 -0.38 24.58 -18.62
C ARG A 145 -0.06 23.63 -19.77
N GLY A 146 0.07 24.20 -20.95
CA GLY A 146 0.43 23.45 -22.14
C GLY A 146 1.91 23.07 -22.16
N ALA A 147 2.45 22.92 -23.39
CA ALA A 147 3.87 22.65 -23.59
C ALA A 147 4.75 23.75 -22.96
N GLY A 148 5.90 23.35 -22.40
CA GLY A 148 6.82 24.26 -21.73
C GLY A 148 8.14 23.60 -21.34
N VAL A 149 8.94 24.32 -20.57
CA VAL A 149 10.23 23.83 -20.09
C VAL A 149 10.00 22.99 -18.82
N LEU A 150 10.58 21.79 -18.80
CA LEU A 150 10.58 20.91 -17.63
C LEU A 150 11.37 21.58 -16.49
N PRO A 151 10.80 21.71 -15.28
CA PRO A 151 11.55 22.19 -14.14
C PRO A 151 12.75 21.32 -13.81
N THR A 152 13.81 21.93 -13.30
CA THR A 152 14.99 21.21 -12.79
C THR A 152 14.76 20.76 -11.34
N ASN A 153 15.52 19.77 -10.89
CA ASN A 153 15.52 19.27 -9.52
C ASN A 153 14.19 18.62 -9.08
N LEU A 154 13.47 17.98 -9.98
CA LEU A 154 12.31 17.18 -9.63
C LEU A 154 12.72 15.99 -8.76
N PRO A 155 11.89 15.57 -7.78
CA PRO A 155 12.09 14.33 -7.05
C PRO A 155 12.19 13.13 -8.00
N THR A 156 13.06 12.19 -7.68
CA THR A 156 13.17 10.94 -8.44
C THR A 156 12.03 9.97 -8.10
N ALA A 157 11.71 9.04 -9.00
CA ALA A 157 10.73 7.98 -8.76
C ALA A 157 10.96 7.25 -7.43
N THR A 158 12.23 6.89 -7.12
CA THR A 158 12.60 6.26 -5.85
C THR A 158 12.38 7.18 -4.64
N GLY A 159 12.61 8.48 -4.78
CA GLY A 159 12.34 9.46 -3.73
C GLY A 159 10.86 9.58 -3.44
N VAL A 160 10.04 9.63 -4.48
CA VAL A 160 8.57 9.66 -4.39
C VAL A 160 8.04 8.36 -3.74
N ALA A 161 8.50 7.20 -4.21
CA ALA A 161 8.10 5.92 -3.63
C ALA A 161 8.39 5.85 -2.13
N ARG A 162 9.61 6.24 -1.70
CA ARG A 162 9.97 6.30 -0.27
C ARG A 162 9.07 7.24 0.54
N GLY A 163 8.71 8.39 -0.03
CA GLY A 163 7.80 9.34 0.62
C GLY A 163 6.41 8.74 0.88
N TRP A 164 5.85 8.06 -0.11
CA TRP A 164 4.56 7.38 0.00
C TRP A 164 4.60 6.19 0.98
N THR A 165 5.65 5.37 0.94
CA THR A 165 5.84 4.29 1.93
C THR A 165 5.92 4.86 3.35
N ALA A 166 6.71 5.92 3.57
CA ALA A 166 6.83 6.55 4.87
C ALA A 166 5.49 7.16 5.38
N MET A 167 4.64 7.67 4.47
CA MET A 167 3.29 8.10 4.82
C MET A 167 2.40 6.91 5.21
N SER A 168 2.40 5.84 4.41
CA SER A 168 1.67 4.61 4.70
C SER A 168 2.07 4.01 6.06
N ASP A 169 3.36 3.98 6.36
CA ASP A 169 3.92 3.42 7.60
C ASP A 169 3.46 4.16 8.87
N ARG A 170 2.95 5.38 8.76
CA ARG A 170 2.36 6.09 9.91
C ARG A 170 1.12 5.39 10.46
N ALA A 171 0.33 4.76 9.59
CA ALA A 171 -0.87 4.04 10.03
C ALA A 171 -0.51 2.74 10.76
N SER A 172 0.36 1.95 10.18
CA SER A 172 1.06 0.79 10.75
C SER A 172 2.14 0.34 9.77
N ARG A 173 3.25 -0.17 10.25
CA ARG A 173 4.32 -0.71 9.41
C ARG A 173 4.34 -2.23 9.50
N LEU A 174 4.33 -2.89 8.36
CA LEU A 174 4.31 -4.34 8.25
C LEU A 174 5.56 -4.83 7.52
N VAL A 175 6.35 -5.66 8.20
CA VAL A 175 7.50 -6.36 7.63
C VAL A 175 7.18 -7.84 7.71
N LEU A 176 6.54 -8.36 6.66
CA LEU A 176 5.95 -9.70 6.62
C LEU A 176 6.78 -10.64 5.75
N PRO A 177 6.76 -11.96 6.01
CA PRO A 177 7.39 -12.96 5.14
C PRO A 177 6.80 -12.98 3.72
N ASP A 178 5.54 -12.60 3.58
CA ASP A 178 4.87 -12.41 2.29
C ASP A 178 4.90 -10.91 1.93
N GLU A 179 5.90 -10.54 1.14
CA GLU A 179 6.08 -9.16 0.67
C GLU A 179 4.89 -8.67 -0.14
N SER A 180 4.17 -9.56 -0.82
CA SER A 180 3.01 -9.17 -1.64
C SER A 180 1.86 -8.60 -0.81
N ILE A 181 1.68 -9.08 0.43
CA ILE A 181 0.71 -8.52 1.37
C ILE A 181 1.14 -7.13 1.83
N ALA A 182 2.42 -6.96 2.17
CA ALA A 182 2.95 -5.66 2.62
C ALA A 182 2.87 -4.61 1.50
N ASP A 183 3.27 -4.96 0.29
CA ASP A 183 3.18 -4.10 -0.90
C ASP A 183 1.73 -3.72 -1.21
N ARG A 184 0.80 -4.68 -1.10
CA ARG A 184 -0.61 -4.40 -1.30
C ARG A 184 -1.18 -3.47 -0.22
N VAL A 185 -0.77 -3.61 1.05
CA VAL A 185 -1.16 -2.67 2.11
C VAL A 185 -0.71 -1.25 1.78
N VAL A 186 0.52 -1.06 1.33
CA VAL A 186 1.00 0.26 0.87
C VAL A 186 0.18 0.75 -0.31
N ALA A 187 -0.10 -0.12 -1.29
CA ALA A 187 -0.88 0.24 -2.48
C ALA A 187 -2.30 0.69 -2.14
N GLU A 188 -3.02 -0.06 -1.31
CA GLU A 188 -4.39 0.28 -0.92
C GLU A 188 -4.45 1.57 -0.07
N ARG A 189 -3.46 1.82 0.79
CA ARG A 189 -3.33 3.09 1.53
C ARG A 189 -3.04 4.28 0.63
N CYS A 190 -2.18 4.11 -0.38
CA CYS A 190 -1.91 5.14 -1.36
C CYS A 190 -3.15 5.43 -2.20
N GLU A 191 -3.89 4.39 -2.62
CA GLU A 191 -5.15 4.54 -3.34
C GLU A 191 -6.18 5.31 -2.50
N LEU A 192 -6.34 4.94 -1.23
CA LEU A 192 -7.22 5.63 -0.29
C LEU A 192 -6.83 7.11 -0.11
N ALA A 193 -5.54 7.42 -0.01
CA ALA A 193 -5.06 8.81 0.11
C ALA A 193 -5.25 9.63 -1.20
N LEU A 194 -5.29 8.97 -2.35
CA LEU A 194 -5.49 9.62 -3.64
C LEU A 194 -6.97 9.77 -4.02
N ALA A 195 -7.76 8.72 -3.84
CA ALA A 195 -9.17 8.65 -4.24
C ALA A 195 -10.13 9.10 -3.12
N GLY A 196 -9.70 9.02 -1.86
CA GLY A 196 -10.56 9.20 -0.70
C GLY A 196 -11.31 7.91 -0.32
N PRO A 197 -12.03 7.90 0.82
CA PRO A 197 -12.87 6.78 1.20
C PRO A 197 -14.13 6.73 0.31
N VAL A 198 -14.81 5.59 0.27
CA VAL A 198 -16.14 5.46 -0.34
C VAL A 198 -17.12 6.44 0.29
N HIS A 199 -18.18 6.81 -0.42
CA HIS A 199 -19.20 7.69 0.15
C HIS A 199 -19.93 6.99 1.31
N PRO A 200 -20.23 7.65 2.44
CA PRO A 200 -20.85 7.04 3.61
C PRO A 200 -22.26 6.47 3.35
N ASP A 201 -22.97 7.02 2.35
CA ASP A 201 -24.29 6.50 1.95
C ASP A 201 -24.21 5.20 1.12
N ASP A 202 -23.05 4.96 0.45
CA ASP A 202 -22.84 3.74 -0.34
C ASP A 202 -22.40 2.57 0.56
N ASP A 203 -21.43 2.80 1.43
CA ASP A 203 -20.95 1.82 2.43
C ASP A 203 -20.40 2.53 3.68
N ALA A 204 -21.25 2.69 4.69
CA ALA A 204 -20.88 3.34 5.93
C ALA A 204 -19.76 2.63 6.70
N VAL A 205 -19.68 1.29 6.61
CA VAL A 205 -18.64 0.49 7.28
C VAL A 205 -17.29 0.75 6.61
N SER A 206 -17.18 0.60 5.28
CA SER A 206 -15.96 0.87 4.54
C SER A 206 -15.53 2.34 4.64
N PHE A 207 -16.50 3.29 4.68
CA PHE A 207 -16.21 4.70 4.93
C PHE A 207 -15.49 4.92 6.27
N LEU A 208 -16.03 4.39 7.37
CA LEU A 208 -15.43 4.56 8.70
C LEU A 208 -14.04 3.96 8.79
N LEU A 209 -13.84 2.77 8.20
CA LEU A 209 -12.53 2.12 8.13
C LEU A 209 -11.55 2.96 7.31
N GLY A 210 -11.98 3.49 6.17
CA GLY A 210 -11.16 4.34 5.29
C GLY A 210 -10.74 5.64 5.97
N VAL A 211 -11.68 6.34 6.61
CA VAL A 211 -11.38 7.58 7.35
C VAL A 211 -10.36 7.34 8.46
N ALA A 212 -10.49 6.25 9.21
CA ALA A 212 -9.54 5.93 10.26
C ALA A 212 -8.12 5.65 9.71
N GLN A 213 -8.01 4.99 8.54
CA GLN A 213 -6.72 4.82 7.87
C GLN A 213 -6.12 6.17 7.47
N LEU A 214 -6.90 7.08 6.89
CA LEU A 214 -6.45 8.42 6.49
C LEU A 214 -5.95 9.23 7.69
N VAL A 215 -6.71 9.24 8.78
CA VAL A 215 -6.32 9.93 10.02
C VAL A 215 -5.03 9.35 10.61
N ARG A 216 -4.88 8.04 10.63
CA ARG A 216 -3.63 7.38 11.07
C ARG A 216 -2.45 7.69 10.15
N MET A 217 -2.68 7.88 8.85
CA MET A 217 -1.65 8.34 7.91
C MET A 217 -1.30 9.82 8.05
N GLY A 218 -2.07 10.59 8.84
CA GLY A 218 -1.77 11.97 9.19
C GLY A 218 -2.74 13.02 8.66
N GLU A 219 -3.89 12.63 8.13
CA GLU A 219 -4.96 13.58 7.82
C GLU A 219 -5.60 14.14 9.09
N GLN A 220 -6.10 15.35 9.00
CA GLN A 220 -6.82 16.00 10.10
C GLN A 220 -8.17 15.32 10.30
N PRO A 221 -8.54 14.95 11.53
CA PRO A 221 -9.80 14.26 11.79
C PRO A 221 -11.04 15.15 11.71
N GLU A 222 -10.92 16.46 11.98
CA GLU A 222 -12.04 17.37 12.13
C GLU A 222 -13.00 17.43 10.93
N PRO A 223 -12.52 17.44 9.66
CA PRO A 223 -13.40 17.47 8.50
C PRO A 223 -14.31 16.23 8.40
N TRP A 224 -13.89 15.10 8.96
CA TRP A 224 -14.58 13.83 8.87
C TRP A 224 -15.62 13.61 9.98
N LEU A 225 -15.59 14.38 11.07
CA LEU A 225 -16.39 14.13 12.26
C LEU A 225 -17.91 14.05 12.00
N PRO A 226 -18.54 14.97 11.24
CA PRO A 226 -19.97 14.91 10.99
C PRO A 226 -20.38 13.63 10.27
N ASP A 227 -19.67 13.29 9.20
CA ASP A 227 -19.98 12.13 8.37
C ASP A 227 -19.66 10.83 9.12
N ALA A 228 -18.56 10.79 9.89
CA ALA A 228 -18.20 9.64 10.71
C ALA A 228 -19.25 9.36 11.80
N ALA A 229 -19.81 10.39 12.44
CA ALA A 229 -20.87 10.21 13.42
C ALA A 229 -22.16 9.69 12.78
N ALA A 230 -22.57 10.24 11.64
CA ALA A 230 -23.75 9.78 10.90
C ALA A 230 -23.56 8.36 10.37
N ALA A 231 -22.40 8.04 9.78
CA ALA A 231 -22.08 6.72 9.29
C ALA A 231 -22.04 5.64 10.39
N ALA A 232 -21.49 5.96 11.58
CA ALA A 232 -21.49 5.05 12.71
C ALA A 232 -22.90 4.70 13.19
N GLU A 233 -23.80 5.68 13.24
CA GLU A 233 -25.20 5.46 13.59
C GLU A 233 -25.95 4.66 12.52
N HIS A 234 -25.69 4.97 11.22
CA HIS A 234 -26.28 4.23 10.10
C HIS A 234 -25.81 2.78 10.07
N ALA A 235 -24.49 2.54 10.15
CA ALA A 235 -23.92 1.19 10.17
C ALA A 235 -24.46 0.34 11.33
N ALA A 236 -24.57 0.91 12.52
CA ALA A 236 -25.10 0.20 13.68
C ALA A 236 -26.59 -0.17 13.57
N ARG A 237 -27.40 0.59 12.80
CA ARG A 237 -28.80 0.27 12.53
C ARG A 237 -28.97 -0.81 11.46
N ALA A 238 -28.10 -0.78 10.43
CA ALA A 238 -28.22 -1.61 9.24
C ALA A 238 -27.53 -2.99 9.38
N GLY A 239 -26.45 -3.07 10.18
CA GLY A 239 -25.39 -4.00 9.95
C GLY A 239 -25.24 -5.20 10.85
N ALA A 240 -26.30 -5.90 11.24
CA ALA A 240 -26.21 -7.02 12.20
C ALA A 240 -25.31 -8.21 11.75
N ASN A 241 -24.92 -8.32 10.48
CA ASN A 241 -24.16 -9.47 9.96
C ASN A 241 -22.84 -9.09 9.26
N ASP A 242 -22.37 -7.86 9.42
CA ASP A 242 -21.09 -7.44 8.81
C ASP A 242 -19.93 -7.70 9.79
N TRP A 243 -19.00 -8.56 9.41
CA TRP A 243 -17.81 -8.90 10.20
C TRP A 243 -16.97 -7.69 10.59
N ALA A 244 -16.97 -6.66 9.70
CA ALA A 244 -16.17 -5.46 9.88
C ALA A 244 -16.86 -4.39 10.76
N LEU A 245 -18.15 -4.52 11.03
CA LEU A 245 -18.90 -3.53 11.80
C LEU A 245 -18.31 -3.23 13.19
N PRO A 246 -17.94 -4.21 14.03
CA PRO A 246 -17.31 -3.91 15.32
C PRO A 246 -16.01 -3.14 15.16
N LEU A 247 -15.20 -3.49 14.15
CA LEU A 247 -13.92 -2.84 13.84
C LEU A 247 -14.13 -1.43 13.27
N ALA A 248 -15.17 -1.23 12.44
CA ALA A 248 -15.51 0.10 11.91
C ALA A 248 -15.96 1.07 13.02
N LEU A 249 -16.76 0.59 13.96
CA LEU A 249 -17.15 1.42 15.12
C LEU A 249 -15.97 1.73 16.05
N GLN A 250 -14.99 0.83 16.13
CA GLN A 250 -13.75 1.12 16.84
C GLN A 250 -12.86 2.09 16.06
N ALA A 251 -12.80 1.96 14.76
CA ALA A 251 -12.11 2.90 13.87
C ALA A 251 -12.70 4.32 14.00
N ALA A 252 -14.02 4.45 14.03
CA ALA A 252 -14.70 5.73 14.32
C ALA A 252 -14.31 6.31 15.69
N ASP A 253 -14.22 5.48 16.74
CA ASP A 253 -13.75 5.93 18.06
C ASP A 253 -12.32 6.50 17.99
N SER A 254 -11.43 5.86 17.25
CA SER A 254 -10.07 6.35 17.07
C SER A 254 -10.02 7.73 16.40
N VAL A 255 -10.92 7.99 15.43
CA VAL A 255 -11.07 9.29 14.77
C VAL A 255 -11.54 10.35 15.77
N PHE A 256 -12.58 10.05 16.58
CA PHE A 256 -13.08 10.98 17.60
C PHE A 256 -12.04 11.26 18.69
N VAL A 257 -11.29 10.23 19.10
CA VAL A 257 -10.19 10.39 20.06
C VAL A 257 -9.09 11.27 19.49
N ALA A 258 -8.71 11.09 18.22
CA ALA A 258 -7.72 11.92 17.54
C ALA A 258 -8.15 13.40 17.46
N ALA A 259 -9.44 13.65 17.28
CA ALA A 259 -10.03 15.00 17.30
C ALA A 259 -10.23 15.57 18.71
N GLY A 260 -10.03 14.77 19.77
CA GLY A 260 -10.35 15.19 21.16
C GLY A 260 -11.85 15.28 21.45
N ASP A 261 -12.73 14.74 20.60
CA ASP A 261 -14.18 14.76 20.80
C ASP A 261 -14.64 13.67 21.78
N ARG A 262 -14.49 13.97 23.07
CA ARG A 262 -14.91 13.08 24.16
C ARG A 262 -16.42 12.84 24.20
N ARG A 263 -17.23 13.72 23.60
CA ARG A 263 -18.68 13.53 23.56
C ARG A 263 -19.03 12.47 22.52
N ALA A 264 -18.52 12.61 21.30
CA ALA A 264 -18.73 11.62 20.25
C ALA A 264 -18.24 10.22 20.67
N SER A 265 -17.06 10.11 21.31
CA SER A 265 -16.55 8.82 21.83
C SER A 265 -17.50 8.19 22.86
N ARG A 266 -18.07 8.99 23.79
CA ARG A 266 -19.05 8.48 24.77
C ARG A 266 -20.37 8.02 24.13
N ASP A 267 -20.86 8.79 23.17
CA ASP A 267 -22.09 8.46 22.45
C ASP A 267 -21.87 7.19 21.59
N LEU A 268 -20.73 7.06 20.94
CA LEU A 268 -20.33 5.88 20.19
C LEU A 268 -20.17 4.64 21.07
N ALA A 269 -19.67 4.79 22.30
CA ALA A 269 -19.61 3.68 23.27
C ALA A 269 -20.99 3.10 23.58
N ALA A 270 -22.06 3.92 23.58
CA ALA A 270 -23.44 3.45 23.72
C ALA A 270 -23.91 2.70 22.46
N VAL A 271 -23.51 3.15 21.27
CA VAL A 271 -23.80 2.48 20.00
C VAL A 271 -23.11 1.10 19.97
N ARG A 272 -21.82 1.03 20.30
CA ARG A 272 -21.03 -0.22 20.35
C ARG A 272 -21.67 -1.27 21.27
N ARG A 273 -22.19 -0.88 22.44
CA ARG A 273 -22.90 -1.82 23.33
C ARG A 273 -24.13 -2.47 22.71
N ARG A 274 -24.80 -1.80 21.75
CA ARG A 274 -25.98 -2.37 21.05
C ARG A 274 -25.60 -3.47 20.07
N VAL A 275 -24.37 -3.38 19.50
CA VAL A 275 -23.85 -4.34 18.53
C VAL A 275 -22.80 -5.30 19.11
N ALA A 276 -22.64 -5.33 20.44
CA ALA A 276 -21.64 -6.14 21.12
C ALA A 276 -21.75 -7.66 20.86
N ASN A 277 -22.91 -8.11 20.40
CA ASN A 277 -23.16 -9.53 20.07
C ASN A 277 -22.74 -9.90 18.63
N VAL A 278 -22.27 -8.94 17.82
CA VAL A 278 -21.78 -9.21 16.48
C VAL A 278 -20.35 -9.73 16.60
N ALA A 279 -20.16 -11.00 16.31
CA ALA A 279 -18.83 -11.61 16.34
C ALA A 279 -17.98 -11.11 15.15
N THR A 280 -16.74 -10.71 15.43
CA THR A 280 -15.75 -10.42 14.38
C THR A 280 -15.19 -11.75 13.86
N VAL A 281 -15.88 -12.36 12.91
CA VAL A 281 -15.40 -13.54 12.21
C VAL A 281 -14.79 -13.08 10.88
N LEU A 282 -13.47 -13.08 10.80
CA LEU A 282 -12.76 -12.63 9.59
C LEU A 282 -13.06 -13.59 8.42
N PRO A 283 -13.35 -13.06 7.22
CA PRO A 283 -13.52 -13.90 6.05
C PRO A 283 -12.22 -14.63 5.67
N GLU A 284 -12.36 -15.84 5.15
CA GLU A 284 -11.19 -16.64 4.68
C GLU A 284 -10.48 -15.97 3.50
N SER A 285 -11.26 -15.42 2.56
CA SER A 285 -10.74 -14.70 1.40
C SER A 285 -10.59 -13.21 1.70
N ALA A 286 -9.54 -12.62 1.15
CA ALA A 286 -9.29 -11.20 1.28
C ALA A 286 -10.39 -10.37 0.60
N PRO A 287 -10.92 -9.33 1.26
CA PRO A 287 -11.86 -8.40 0.66
C PRO A 287 -11.28 -7.66 -0.55
N THR A 288 -12.14 -7.23 -1.46
CA THR A 288 -11.75 -6.41 -2.62
C THR A 288 -11.76 -4.92 -2.33
N ASP A 289 -12.63 -4.47 -1.41
CA ASP A 289 -12.66 -3.08 -0.97
C ASP A 289 -11.36 -2.70 -0.23
N PRO A 290 -10.69 -1.59 -0.58
CA PRO A 290 -9.41 -1.18 0.01
C PRO A 290 -9.44 -1.06 1.54
N ALA A 291 -10.44 -0.37 2.10
CA ALA A 291 -10.51 -0.13 3.53
C ALA A 291 -10.78 -1.42 4.33
N ARG A 292 -11.63 -2.29 3.78
CA ARG A 292 -11.89 -3.63 4.35
C ARG A 292 -10.67 -4.54 4.22
N TYR A 293 -9.92 -4.48 3.11
CA TYR A 293 -8.68 -5.23 2.94
C TYR A 293 -7.64 -4.84 3.99
N LEU A 294 -7.41 -3.54 4.16
CA LEU A 294 -6.48 -3.02 5.17
C LEU A 294 -6.85 -3.49 6.58
N THR A 295 -8.14 -3.37 6.92
CA THR A 295 -8.66 -3.83 8.21
C THR A 295 -8.53 -5.35 8.37
N TRP A 296 -8.79 -6.12 7.32
CA TRP A 296 -8.65 -7.57 7.33
C TRP A 296 -7.20 -8.01 7.58
N VAL A 297 -6.22 -7.37 6.93
CA VAL A 297 -4.80 -7.66 7.18
C VAL A 297 -4.41 -7.32 8.62
N GLU A 298 -4.74 -6.11 9.09
CA GLU A 298 -4.42 -5.69 10.46
C GLU A 298 -5.08 -6.59 11.50
N ALA A 299 -6.35 -6.95 11.32
CA ALA A 299 -7.10 -7.80 12.25
C ALA A 299 -6.61 -9.25 12.29
N ARG A 300 -5.97 -9.76 11.24
CA ARG A 300 -5.28 -11.06 11.26
C ARG A 300 -3.99 -11.04 12.08
N LEU A 301 -3.39 -9.88 12.25
CA LEU A 301 -2.17 -9.68 13.03
C LEU A 301 -2.49 -9.33 14.49
N ALA A 302 -3.41 -8.40 14.71
CA ALA A 302 -3.92 -8.07 16.03
C ALA A 302 -5.36 -7.60 15.94
N VAL A 303 -6.24 -8.14 16.81
CA VAL A 303 -7.63 -7.74 16.88
C VAL A 303 -8.00 -7.37 18.31
N PRO A 304 -8.72 -6.28 18.52
CA PRO A 304 -9.29 -5.95 19.83
C PRO A 304 -10.30 -7.00 20.26
N VAL A 305 -10.24 -7.37 21.52
CA VAL A 305 -11.18 -8.25 22.20
C VAL A 305 -11.66 -7.61 23.51
N ASP A 306 -12.67 -8.17 24.16
CA ASP A 306 -13.15 -7.65 25.43
C ASP A 306 -12.02 -7.58 26.47
N GLY A 307 -11.70 -6.35 26.90
CA GLY A 307 -10.67 -6.09 27.89
C GLY A 307 -9.23 -6.22 27.42
N GLY A 308 -8.98 -6.40 26.11
CA GLY A 308 -7.63 -6.59 25.61
C GLY A 308 -7.46 -6.61 24.11
N ALA A 309 -6.40 -7.30 23.66
CA ALA A 309 -6.13 -7.56 22.24
C ALA A 309 -5.60 -8.98 22.05
N ALA A 310 -6.04 -9.64 20.98
CA ALA A 310 -5.55 -10.94 20.57
C ALA A 310 -4.53 -10.77 19.42
N LEU A 311 -3.31 -11.28 19.62
CA LEU A 311 -2.29 -11.36 18.60
C LEU A 311 -2.48 -12.63 17.78
N LEU A 312 -2.35 -12.55 16.46
CA LEU A 312 -2.50 -13.66 15.52
C LEU A 312 -3.77 -14.49 15.79
N PRO A 313 -4.95 -13.85 15.80
CA PRO A 313 -6.21 -14.49 16.21
C PRO A 313 -6.64 -15.65 15.31
N ALA A 314 -6.11 -15.72 14.08
CA ALA A 314 -6.32 -16.84 13.15
C ALA A 314 -5.12 -17.81 13.09
N GLY A 315 -4.18 -17.70 14.03
CA GLY A 315 -2.95 -18.47 14.04
C GLY A 315 -1.88 -17.93 13.09
N LEU A 316 -0.75 -18.61 13.06
CA LEU A 316 0.34 -18.32 12.11
C LEU A 316 0.01 -18.99 10.75
N PRO A 317 0.09 -18.26 9.62
CA PRO A 317 0.02 -18.89 8.31
C PRO A 317 1.10 -19.99 8.19
N PRO A 318 0.81 -21.17 7.63
CA PRO A 318 1.81 -22.23 7.49
C PRO A 318 3.07 -21.78 6.75
N SER A 319 2.94 -20.91 5.76
CA SER A 319 4.07 -20.33 4.99
C SER A 319 4.96 -19.38 5.80
N TRP A 320 4.54 -18.94 6.99
CA TRP A 320 5.32 -18.06 7.87
C TRP A 320 6.07 -18.83 8.96
N THR A 321 5.89 -20.15 9.04
CA THR A 321 6.59 -21.00 9.99
C THR A 321 8.10 -20.96 9.73
N GLY A 322 8.87 -20.61 10.75
CA GLY A 322 10.32 -20.44 10.64
C GLY A 322 10.78 -19.06 10.12
N ALA A 323 9.88 -18.23 9.61
CA ALA A 323 10.23 -16.90 9.11
C ALA A 323 10.04 -15.82 10.19
N ASN A 324 11.03 -14.96 10.33
CA ASN A 324 10.93 -13.79 11.21
C ASN A 324 10.06 -12.71 10.56
N PHE A 325 9.28 -11.99 11.38
CA PHE A 325 8.50 -10.85 10.93
C PHE A 325 8.28 -9.84 12.05
N GLU A 326 7.90 -8.62 11.67
CA GLU A 326 7.66 -7.51 12.56
C GLU A 326 6.44 -6.71 12.11
N VAL A 327 5.69 -6.22 13.08
CA VAL A 327 4.57 -5.32 12.86
C VAL A 327 4.62 -4.19 13.87
N TYR A 328 4.30 -2.98 13.42
CA TYR A 328 4.42 -1.78 14.25
C TYR A 328 3.13 -0.97 14.18
N GLY A 329 2.66 -0.52 15.35
CA GLY A 329 1.56 0.43 15.46
C GLY A 329 0.19 -0.12 15.04
N LEU A 330 -0.08 -1.43 15.21
CA LEU A 330 -1.41 -1.99 14.94
C LEU A 330 -2.43 -1.44 15.96
N PRO A 331 -3.59 -0.93 15.51
CA PRO A 331 -4.58 -0.32 16.40
C PRO A 331 -5.25 -1.37 17.28
N THR A 332 -5.33 -1.09 18.57
CA THR A 332 -6.00 -1.93 19.58
C THR A 332 -7.19 -1.23 20.24
N GLY A 333 -7.54 -0.04 19.77
CA GLY A 333 -8.71 0.74 20.18
C GLY A 333 -8.39 2.12 20.75
N GLY A 334 -9.21 3.11 20.44
CA GLY A 334 -9.01 4.49 20.84
C GLY A 334 -7.64 5.02 20.36
N ALA A 335 -6.79 5.43 21.30
CA ALA A 335 -5.42 5.85 21.01
C ALA A 335 -4.37 4.75 21.22
N ASN A 336 -4.80 3.51 21.52
CA ASN A 336 -3.90 2.42 21.85
C ASN A 336 -3.45 1.65 20.60
N SER A 337 -2.20 1.21 20.60
CA SER A 337 -1.65 0.35 19.56
C SER A 337 -0.68 -0.68 20.13
N VAL A 338 -0.43 -1.74 19.38
CA VAL A 338 0.57 -2.76 19.69
C VAL A 338 1.56 -2.91 18.54
N SER A 339 2.83 -3.01 18.88
CA SER A 339 3.90 -3.45 17.98
C SER A 339 4.41 -4.78 18.49
N PHE A 340 4.70 -5.73 17.59
CA PHE A 340 5.33 -6.98 18.00
C PHE A 340 6.22 -7.55 16.90
N ALA A 341 7.20 -8.33 17.32
CA ALA A 341 8.09 -9.08 16.45
C ALA A 341 8.03 -10.56 16.80
N VAL A 342 8.06 -11.41 15.80
CA VAL A 342 8.20 -12.86 15.97
C VAL A 342 9.59 -13.27 15.47
N ARG A 343 10.37 -13.93 16.34
CA ARG A 343 11.71 -14.46 16.07
C ARG A 343 11.73 -15.95 16.36
N TRP A 344 12.24 -16.72 15.45
CA TRP A 344 12.29 -18.17 15.62
C TRP A 344 13.57 -18.59 16.32
N HIS A 345 13.43 -19.42 17.37
CA HIS A 345 14.50 -20.10 18.08
C HIS A 345 14.29 -21.62 17.92
N GLY A 346 14.93 -22.18 16.89
CA GLY A 346 14.63 -23.56 16.46
C GLY A 346 13.16 -23.66 16.03
N GLU A 347 12.41 -24.55 16.69
CA GLU A 347 10.98 -24.79 16.38
C GLU A 347 10.01 -23.83 17.09
N ARG A 348 10.50 -22.99 18.00
CA ARG A 348 9.66 -22.16 18.85
C ARG A 348 9.75 -20.69 18.48
N PRO A 349 8.62 -20.00 18.28
CA PRO A 349 8.63 -18.58 18.07
C PRO A 349 8.76 -17.83 19.40
N ALA A 350 9.72 -16.91 19.49
CA ALA A 350 9.77 -15.89 20.52
C ALA A 350 9.01 -14.65 20.03
N VAL A 351 8.10 -14.13 20.85
CA VAL A 351 7.40 -12.87 20.59
C VAL A 351 7.99 -11.78 21.48
N LEU A 352 8.30 -10.63 20.86
CA LEU A 352 8.63 -9.39 21.55
C LEU A 352 7.50 -8.42 21.29
N TRP A 353 7.01 -7.71 22.30
CA TRP A 353 5.92 -6.74 22.12
C TRP A 353 6.20 -5.42 22.85
N GLU A 354 5.57 -4.37 22.31
CA GLU A 354 5.48 -3.05 22.91
C GLU A 354 4.08 -2.47 22.66
N GLN A 355 3.44 -1.96 23.71
CA GLN A 355 2.15 -1.30 23.65
C GLN A 355 2.32 0.22 23.77
N THR A 356 1.61 0.98 22.97
CA THR A 356 1.51 2.44 23.06
C THR A 356 0.12 2.82 23.58
N GLY A 357 0.04 3.80 24.45
CA GLY A 357 -1.17 4.19 25.19
C GLY A 357 -1.31 3.42 26.50
N GLU A 358 -2.54 3.15 26.92
CA GLU A 358 -2.82 2.35 28.10
C GLU A 358 -2.60 0.86 27.81
N PRO A 359 -1.74 0.16 28.57
CA PRO A 359 -1.53 -1.27 28.36
C PRO A 359 -2.80 -2.08 28.49
N LEU A 360 -3.08 -2.91 27.51
CA LEU A 360 -4.20 -3.83 27.48
C LEU A 360 -3.74 -5.27 27.76
N LEU A 361 -4.66 -6.16 28.13
CA LEU A 361 -4.35 -7.58 28.25
C LEU A 361 -4.12 -8.17 26.86
N LEU A 362 -2.88 -8.50 26.51
CA LEU A 362 -2.54 -9.23 25.31
C LEU A 362 -2.75 -10.73 25.49
N SER A 363 -3.18 -11.41 24.44
CA SER A 363 -3.34 -12.86 24.35
C SER A 363 -2.98 -13.34 22.95
N ALA A 364 -2.74 -14.65 22.77
CA ALA A 364 -2.48 -15.27 21.45
C ALA A 364 -3.21 -16.63 21.40
N PRO A 365 -4.54 -16.65 21.32
CA PRO A 365 -5.35 -17.84 21.57
C PRO A 365 -5.03 -19.00 20.64
N GLU A 366 -4.71 -18.74 19.38
CA GLU A 366 -4.43 -19.79 18.37
C GLU A 366 -2.96 -20.22 18.32
N VAL A 367 -2.04 -19.40 18.83
CA VAL A 367 -0.60 -19.72 18.79
C VAL A 367 -0.07 -20.16 20.15
N ALA A 368 -0.49 -19.49 21.22
CA ALA A 368 -0.08 -19.73 22.60
C ALA A 368 -1.27 -19.54 23.56
N PRO A 369 -2.23 -20.51 23.63
CA PRO A 369 -3.50 -20.32 24.36
C PRO A 369 -3.35 -19.99 25.86
N ALA A 370 -2.27 -20.46 26.49
CA ALA A 370 -1.98 -20.19 27.89
C ALA A 370 -1.29 -18.83 28.12
N TRP A 371 -0.81 -18.17 27.07
CA TRP A 371 -0.06 -16.93 27.20
C TRP A 371 -0.98 -15.72 27.29
N LYS A 372 -0.73 -14.88 28.28
CA LYS A 372 -1.34 -13.55 28.45
C LYS A 372 -0.32 -12.62 29.10
N SER A 373 -0.35 -11.34 28.74
CA SER A 373 0.42 -10.30 29.41
C SER A 373 -0.31 -8.97 29.41
N ALA A 374 -0.25 -8.25 30.52
CA ALA A 374 -0.71 -6.87 30.66
C ALA A 374 0.46 -5.88 30.68
N ASP A 375 1.69 -6.34 30.46
CA ASP A 375 2.87 -5.50 30.46
C ASP A 375 2.92 -4.60 29.22
N SER A 376 3.38 -3.37 29.38
CA SER A 376 3.55 -2.44 28.27
C SER A 376 4.57 -2.91 27.24
N LYS A 377 5.56 -3.73 27.67
CA LYS A 377 6.56 -4.36 26.80
C LYS A 377 7.08 -5.64 27.44
N GLY A 378 7.55 -6.55 26.60
CA GLY A 378 8.15 -7.79 27.10
C GLY A 378 8.54 -8.74 25.98
N GLU A 379 8.96 -9.92 26.39
CA GLU A 379 9.25 -11.05 25.51
C GLU A 379 8.68 -12.34 26.10
N ALA A 380 8.31 -13.27 25.24
CA ALA A 380 7.86 -14.61 25.65
C ALA A 380 8.22 -15.62 24.59
N LEU A 381 8.57 -16.84 25.02
CA LEU A 381 8.80 -17.95 24.12
C LEU A 381 7.53 -18.79 24.04
N TRP A 382 6.85 -18.75 22.87
CA TRP A 382 5.64 -19.48 22.62
C TRP A 382 5.89 -20.97 22.34
N PRO A 383 4.90 -21.86 22.45
CA PRO A 383 5.04 -23.27 22.09
C PRO A 383 5.31 -23.42 20.58
N ALA A 384 5.97 -24.52 20.21
CA ALA A 384 6.09 -24.88 18.80
C ALA A 384 4.70 -25.11 18.19
N PRO A 385 4.41 -24.56 16.99
CA PRO A 385 3.18 -24.84 16.28
C PRO A 385 2.99 -26.35 16.04
N ALA A 386 1.76 -26.85 16.15
CA ALA A 386 1.47 -28.26 15.91
C ALA A 386 1.81 -28.64 14.44
N GLY A 387 2.59 -29.68 14.23
CA GLY A 387 2.93 -30.21 12.90
C GLY A 387 4.26 -29.72 12.30
N VAL A 388 5.04 -28.92 13.02
CA VAL A 388 6.43 -28.62 12.62
C VAL A 388 7.29 -29.84 12.98
N ALA A 389 7.86 -30.49 11.95
CA ALA A 389 8.87 -31.52 12.18
C ALA A 389 10.12 -30.87 12.80
N PRO A 390 10.78 -31.52 13.78
CA PRO A 390 12.00 -31.00 14.38
C PRO A 390 13.04 -30.70 13.31
N VAL A 391 13.55 -29.47 13.29
CA VAL A 391 14.77 -29.16 12.54
C VAL A 391 15.90 -29.88 13.27
N VAL A 392 16.32 -31.02 12.73
CA VAL A 392 17.49 -31.71 13.21
C VAL A 392 18.69 -30.83 12.88
N ASP A 393 19.24 -30.14 13.88
CA ASP A 393 20.49 -29.42 13.74
C ASP A 393 21.56 -30.39 13.24
N GLY A 394 21.94 -30.28 11.98
CA GLY A 394 22.99 -31.06 11.35
C GLY A 394 24.41 -30.73 11.82
N PHE A 395 24.56 -30.26 13.09
CA PHE A 395 25.82 -30.03 13.78
C PHE A 395 25.89 -30.91 15.05
N ALA A 396 25.85 -32.21 14.87
CA ALA A 396 26.26 -33.12 15.92
C ALA A 396 27.47 -33.94 15.42
N ALA A 397 28.63 -33.48 15.89
CA ALA A 397 29.80 -34.28 16.24
C ALA A 397 30.40 -35.17 15.15
N ASP A 398 31.32 -34.61 14.41
CA ASP A 398 32.51 -35.37 14.03
C ASP A 398 33.45 -35.37 15.28
N ALA A 399 33.15 -36.25 16.24
CA ALA A 399 34.04 -36.55 17.35
C ALA A 399 35.09 -37.53 16.83
N GLY A 400 36.26 -37.01 16.61
CA GLY A 400 37.41 -37.72 16.05
C GLY A 400 37.65 -39.09 16.62
N ASP A 401 37.79 -40.03 15.70
CA ASP A 401 38.42 -41.34 15.96
C ASP A 401 39.94 -41.11 16.05
N GLY A 402 40.45 -41.34 17.25
CA GLY A 402 41.87 -41.24 17.55
C GLY A 402 42.68 -42.36 16.91
N GLY A 403 43.29 -42.11 15.75
CA GLY A 403 44.27 -42.96 15.15
C GLY A 403 45.57 -42.93 15.96
N SER A 404 45.88 -44.02 16.69
CA SER A 404 47.19 -44.27 17.30
C SER A 404 48.23 -44.61 16.22
N PHE A 405 49.28 -43.83 16.17
CA PHE A 405 50.51 -44.22 15.48
C PHE A 405 51.34 -45.15 16.39
N SER A 406 51.64 -46.30 15.90
CA SER A 406 52.78 -47.14 16.28
C SER A 406 53.80 -47.17 15.13
#